data_bf23a0a61a9d577f36172ba9abe62d03
#
_entry.id   bf23a0a61a9d577f36172ba9abe62d03
#
_cell.length_a   1.000
_cell.length_b   1.000
_cell.length_c   1.000
_cell.angle_alpha   90.00
_cell.angle_beta   90.00
_cell.angle_gamma   90.00
#
_symmetry.space_group_name_H-M   'P 1'
#
loop_
_entity.id
_entity.type
_entity.pdbx_description
1 polymer ?
#
loop_
_entity_poly.entity_id
_entity_poly.type
_entity_poly.pdbx_seq_one_letter_code
_entity_poly.pdbx_strand_id
1 'polypeptide(L)'
;MSIQFKTIRELREMLDKKVISSEELTGETHKLAEDLKDLNCFVTMNKDVSIEKSKLIDQADKSASVLSGIPLAQKDLFCTEGLRTTCSSKILSNFIPPYTATAVMKLESAGSITTVSYTHLTLPTKRIV
;
A
#
# COMPACT_ATOMS: atom_id res chain seq x y z
N MET A 1 11.69 -9.45 13.44
CA MET A 1 12.72 -9.03 12.45
C MET A 1 12.28 -7.70 11.85
N SER A 2 13.12 -6.69 11.88
CA SER A 2 12.71 -5.36 11.37
C SER A 2 12.69 -5.38 9.84
N ILE A 3 11.53 -5.07 9.25
CA ILE A 3 11.36 -4.88 7.80
C ILE A 3 11.71 -3.45 7.37
N GLN A 4 11.92 -2.57 8.34
CA GLN A 4 12.27 -1.17 8.13
C GLN A 4 13.58 -1.06 7.33
N PHE A 5 13.61 -0.15 6.39
CA PHE A 5 14.76 0.15 5.53
C PHE A 5 15.20 -0.97 4.58
N LYS A 6 14.41 -2.05 4.43
CA LYS A 6 14.69 -3.06 3.40
C LYS A 6 14.23 -2.57 2.02
N THR A 7 15.03 -2.86 1.03
CA THR A 7 14.68 -2.62 -0.37
C THR A 7 13.62 -3.62 -0.86
N ILE A 8 12.91 -3.27 -1.93
CA ILE A 8 11.96 -4.20 -2.57
C ILE A 8 12.66 -5.52 -2.96
N ARG A 9 13.92 -5.46 -3.42
CA ARG A 9 14.69 -6.66 -3.76
C ARG A 9 14.90 -7.56 -2.55
N GLU A 10 15.32 -7.01 -1.42
CA GLU A 10 15.52 -7.78 -0.18
C GLU A 10 14.22 -8.39 0.32
N LEU A 11 13.12 -7.64 0.29
CA LEU A 11 11.81 -8.15 0.65
C LEU A 11 11.37 -9.28 -0.29
N ARG A 12 11.60 -9.13 -1.60
CA ARG A 12 11.29 -10.18 -2.58
C ARG A 12 12.10 -11.45 -2.31
N GLU A 13 13.40 -11.32 -2.05
CA GLU A 13 14.24 -12.46 -1.69
C GLU A 13 13.77 -13.17 -0.41
N MET A 14 13.29 -12.44 0.58
CA MET A 14 12.75 -13.02 1.81
C MET A 14 11.45 -13.78 1.56
N LEU A 15 10.56 -13.23 0.71
CA LEU A 15 9.33 -13.91 0.30
C LEU A 15 9.63 -15.18 -0.52
N ASP A 16 10.56 -15.12 -1.47
CA ASP A 16 10.95 -16.26 -2.32
C ASP A 16 11.59 -17.39 -1.50
N LYS A 17 12.39 -17.03 -0.50
CA LYS A 17 13.01 -17.99 0.43
C LYS A 17 12.04 -18.46 1.53
N LYS A 18 10.79 -17.99 1.54
CA LYS A 18 9.79 -18.26 2.57
C LYS A 18 10.28 -17.94 4.00
N VAL A 19 11.16 -16.94 4.14
CA VAL A 19 11.63 -16.43 5.45
C VAL A 19 10.52 -15.61 6.13
N ILE A 20 9.68 -14.96 5.32
CA ILE A 20 8.48 -14.24 5.73
C ILE A 20 7.38 -14.52 4.70
N SER A 21 6.13 -14.56 5.14
CA SER A 21 4.98 -14.62 4.23
C SER A 21 4.52 -13.22 3.82
N SER A 22 3.74 -13.12 2.75
CA SER A 22 3.12 -11.87 2.34
C SER A 22 2.13 -11.36 3.40
N GLU A 23 1.42 -12.28 4.08
CA GLU A 23 0.53 -11.95 5.20
C GLU A 23 1.30 -11.33 6.37
N GLU A 24 2.41 -11.95 6.79
CA GLU A 24 3.25 -11.42 7.87
C GLU A 24 3.84 -10.05 7.51
N LEU A 25 4.35 -9.90 6.29
CA LEU A 25 4.90 -8.63 5.80
C LEU A 25 3.85 -7.53 5.79
N THR A 26 2.64 -7.82 5.31
CA THR A 26 1.51 -6.89 5.30
C THR A 26 1.08 -6.53 6.73
N GLY A 27 1.02 -7.51 7.63
CA GLY A 27 0.70 -7.31 9.04
C GLY A 27 1.70 -6.39 9.76
N GLU A 28 2.99 -6.62 9.57
CA GLU A 28 4.06 -5.76 10.12
C GLU A 28 3.98 -4.33 9.56
N THR A 29 3.63 -4.17 8.27
CA THR A 29 3.43 -2.85 7.66
C THR A 29 2.27 -2.10 8.33
N HIS A 30 1.15 -2.77 8.59
CA HIS A 30 0.01 -2.17 9.30
C HIS A 30 0.35 -1.82 10.74
N LYS A 31 1.08 -2.68 11.44
CA LYS A 31 1.54 -2.42 12.80
C LYS A 31 2.43 -1.17 12.85
N LEU A 32 3.39 -1.07 11.93
CA LEU A 32 4.24 0.11 11.83
C LEU A 32 3.44 1.38 11.53
N ALA A 33 2.45 1.32 10.64
CA ALA A 33 1.57 2.45 10.34
C ALA A 33 0.73 2.87 11.56
N GLU A 34 0.32 1.93 12.39
CA GLU A 34 -0.43 2.18 13.61
C GLU A 34 0.44 2.78 14.72
N ASP A 35 1.66 2.28 14.87
CA ASP A 35 2.67 2.81 15.81
C ASP A 35 3.05 4.27 15.48
N LEU A 36 2.99 4.64 14.20
CA LEU A 36 3.31 5.99 13.70
C LEU A 36 2.08 6.88 13.49
N LYS A 37 0.92 6.50 13.99
CA LYS A 37 -0.35 7.24 13.78
C LYS A 37 -0.29 8.71 14.21
N ASP A 38 0.49 9.03 15.25
CA ASP A 38 0.63 10.39 15.77
C ASP A 38 1.29 11.34 14.77
N LEU A 39 2.00 10.80 13.76
CA LEU A 39 2.55 11.58 12.65
C LEU A 39 1.49 12.00 11.61
N ASN A 40 0.27 11.49 11.71
CA ASN A 40 -0.84 11.78 10.77
C ASN A 40 -0.47 11.58 9.28
N CYS A 41 0.39 10.61 8.98
CA CYS A 41 0.87 10.36 7.61
C CYS A 41 -0.19 9.71 6.72
N PHE A 42 -1.06 8.88 7.30
CA PHE A 42 -2.00 8.05 6.56
C PHE A 42 -3.44 8.54 6.72
N VAL A 43 -4.20 8.47 5.63
CA VAL A 43 -5.61 8.90 5.57
C VAL A 43 -6.56 7.73 5.71
N THR A 44 -6.25 6.63 5.05
CA THR A 44 -7.08 5.42 5.06
C THR A 44 -6.20 4.19 5.25
N MET A 45 -6.62 3.34 6.18
CA MET A 45 -6.02 2.03 6.43
C MET A 45 -6.88 0.97 5.76
N ASN A 46 -6.29 0.16 4.88
CA ASN A 46 -6.97 -0.90 4.12
C ASN A 46 -6.63 -2.29 4.69
N LYS A 47 -6.80 -2.46 6.02
CA LYS A 47 -6.26 -3.61 6.75
C LYS A 47 -6.88 -4.93 6.30
N ASP A 48 -8.21 -5.04 6.37
CA ASP A 48 -8.89 -6.32 6.15
C ASP A 48 -8.67 -6.82 4.71
N VAL A 49 -8.90 -5.96 3.72
CA VAL A 49 -8.74 -6.31 2.29
C VAL A 49 -7.28 -6.63 1.95
N SER A 50 -6.33 -5.88 2.52
CA SER A 50 -4.90 -6.12 2.24
C SER A 50 -4.40 -7.44 2.84
N ILE A 51 -4.85 -7.80 4.04
CA ILE A 51 -4.53 -9.09 4.66
C ILE A 51 -5.16 -10.24 3.86
N GLU A 52 -6.40 -10.10 3.42
CA GLU A 52 -7.05 -11.11 2.58
C GLU A 52 -6.30 -11.31 1.25
N LYS A 53 -5.95 -10.21 0.57
CA LYS A 53 -5.14 -10.27 -0.67
C LYS A 53 -3.78 -10.94 -0.43
N SER A 54 -3.11 -10.65 0.69
CA SER A 54 -1.81 -11.24 1.00
C SER A 54 -1.89 -12.75 1.20
N LYS A 55 -2.94 -13.24 1.88
CA LYS A 55 -3.21 -14.68 2.03
C LYS A 55 -3.41 -15.39 0.70
N LEU A 56 -4.17 -14.77 -0.21
CA LEU A 56 -4.38 -15.33 -1.55
C LEU A 56 -3.08 -15.43 -2.34
N ILE A 57 -2.18 -14.44 -2.21
CA ILE A 57 -0.86 -14.46 -2.85
C ILE A 57 0.00 -15.58 -2.26
N ASP A 58 0.01 -15.75 -0.95
CA ASP A 58 0.77 -16.82 -0.29
C ASP A 58 0.28 -18.21 -0.71
N GLN A 59 -1.03 -18.37 -0.97
CA GLN A 59 -1.62 -19.64 -1.44
C GLN A 59 -1.31 -19.93 -2.91
N ALA A 60 -1.13 -18.91 -3.74
CA ALA A 60 -0.90 -19.06 -5.17
C ALA A 60 0.46 -19.66 -5.54
N ASP A 61 1.37 -19.76 -4.59
CA ASP A 61 2.74 -20.36 -4.67
C ASP A 61 3.58 -19.95 -5.90
N LYS A 62 3.17 -18.92 -6.63
CA LYS A 62 3.89 -18.40 -7.80
C LYS A 62 4.07 -16.89 -7.69
N SER A 63 5.31 -16.46 -7.56
CA SER A 63 5.67 -15.07 -7.74
C SER A 63 5.52 -14.69 -9.21
N ALA A 64 4.42 -14.03 -9.56
CA ALA A 64 4.17 -13.57 -10.94
C ALA A 64 5.04 -12.36 -11.31
N SER A 65 5.54 -11.61 -10.33
CA SER A 65 6.37 -10.43 -10.54
C SER A 65 7.20 -10.08 -9.30
N VAL A 66 8.16 -9.17 -9.47
CA VAL A 66 8.99 -8.63 -8.38
C VAL A 66 8.13 -7.95 -7.30
N LEU A 67 6.95 -7.44 -7.65
CA LEU A 67 6.03 -6.74 -6.73
C LEU A 67 5.03 -7.68 -6.05
N SER A 68 4.98 -8.95 -6.41
CA SER A 68 4.01 -9.90 -5.86
C SER A 68 4.17 -10.03 -4.34
N GLY A 69 3.12 -9.70 -3.59
CA GLY A 69 3.12 -9.73 -2.13
C GLY A 69 3.82 -8.56 -1.45
N ILE A 70 4.24 -7.53 -2.20
CA ILE A 70 4.89 -6.34 -1.64
C ILE A 70 3.82 -5.31 -1.22
N PRO A 71 3.82 -4.86 0.05
CA PRO A 71 2.92 -3.81 0.52
C PRO A 71 3.22 -2.46 -0.15
N LEU A 72 2.16 -1.72 -0.46
CA LEU A 72 2.20 -0.43 -1.14
C LEU A 72 1.46 0.64 -0.33
N ALA A 73 2.14 1.75 -0.03
CA ALA A 73 1.49 2.97 0.39
C ALA A 73 1.08 3.79 -0.85
N GLN A 74 -0.22 4.00 -1.02
CA GLN A 74 -0.77 4.67 -2.19
C GLN A 74 -1.06 6.14 -1.91
N LYS A 75 -0.79 7.00 -2.87
CA LYS A 75 -1.18 8.42 -2.77
C LYS A 75 -2.70 8.56 -2.81
N ASP A 76 -3.27 9.32 -1.86
CA ASP A 76 -4.71 9.54 -1.69
C ASP A 76 -5.33 10.44 -2.79
N LEU A 77 -4.83 10.39 -3.98
CA LEU A 77 -5.38 11.01 -5.19
C LEU A 77 -5.71 9.97 -6.27
N PHE A 78 -5.15 8.77 -6.16
CA PHE A 78 -5.44 7.70 -7.10
C PHE A 78 -6.71 6.96 -6.68
N CYS A 79 -7.75 7.06 -7.49
CA CYS A 79 -8.98 6.32 -7.28
C CYS A 79 -8.72 4.82 -7.22
N THR A 80 -9.25 4.18 -6.21
CA THR A 80 -9.24 2.72 -6.05
C THR A 80 -10.64 2.27 -5.70
N GLU A 81 -11.22 1.39 -6.50
CA GLU A 81 -12.57 0.89 -6.29
C GLU A 81 -12.72 0.31 -4.89
N GLY A 82 -13.77 0.74 -4.19
CA GLY A 82 -14.07 0.31 -2.83
C GLY A 82 -13.18 0.91 -1.73
N LEU A 83 -12.13 1.67 -2.06
CA LEU A 83 -11.25 2.31 -1.09
C LEU A 83 -11.48 3.83 -1.07
N ARG A 84 -11.78 4.38 0.10
CA ARG A 84 -11.99 5.82 0.27
C ARG A 84 -10.81 6.63 -0.27
N THR A 85 -11.10 7.59 -1.15
CA THR A 85 -10.12 8.48 -1.80
C THR A 85 -10.54 9.92 -1.60
N THR A 86 -9.79 10.68 -0.82
CA THR A 86 -10.21 12.02 -0.37
C THR A 86 -9.51 13.17 -1.07
N CYS A 87 -8.37 12.96 -1.69
CA CYS A 87 -7.52 14.00 -2.25
C CYS A 87 -7.20 15.13 -1.25
N SER A 88 -7.20 14.85 0.05
CA SER A 88 -7.11 15.82 1.15
C SER A 88 -8.26 16.84 1.17
N SER A 89 -9.37 16.56 0.51
CA SER A 89 -10.55 17.45 0.42
C SER A 89 -11.64 17.03 1.41
N LYS A 90 -12.15 17.99 2.18
CA LYS A 90 -13.31 17.75 3.05
C LYS A 90 -14.57 17.39 2.25
N ILE A 91 -14.71 17.90 1.02
CA ILE A 91 -15.84 17.58 0.12
C ILE A 91 -15.81 16.11 -0.27
N LEU A 92 -14.60 15.55 -0.45
CA LEU A 92 -14.40 14.15 -0.83
C LEU A 92 -14.18 13.22 0.37
N SER A 93 -14.40 13.69 1.60
CA SER A 93 -14.09 12.92 2.81
C SER A 93 -14.76 11.54 2.87
N ASN A 94 -15.90 11.37 2.22
CA ASN A 94 -16.67 10.12 2.16
C ASN A 94 -16.72 9.51 0.74
N PHE A 95 -15.88 10.00 -0.17
CA PHE A 95 -15.92 9.52 -1.55
C PHE A 95 -15.27 8.14 -1.67
N ILE A 96 -16.04 7.18 -2.17
CA ILE A 96 -15.57 5.84 -2.54
C ILE A 96 -15.69 5.73 -4.06
N PRO A 97 -14.57 5.66 -4.79
CA PRO A 97 -14.58 5.58 -6.24
C PRO A 97 -15.25 4.29 -6.74
N PRO A 98 -16.06 4.37 -7.82
CA PRO A 98 -16.61 3.19 -8.48
C PRO A 98 -15.66 2.58 -9.52
N TYR A 99 -14.41 3.01 -9.58
CA TYR A 99 -13.39 2.55 -10.51
C TYR A 99 -11.99 2.67 -9.91
N THR A 100 -11.05 1.93 -10.49
CA THR A 100 -9.63 1.99 -10.12
C THR A 100 -8.81 2.68 -11.20
N ALA A 101 -7.93 3.60 -10.80
CA ALA A 101 -7.00 4.29 -11.70
C ALA A 101 -6.08 3.28 -12.40
N THR A 102 -5.78 3.50 -13.68
CA THR A 102 -4.95 2.60 -14.49
C THR A 102 -3.59 2.29 -13.87
N ALA A 103 -2.95 3.29 -13.24
CA ALA A 103 -1.67 3.08 -12.56
C ALA A 103 -1.79 2.08 -11.40
N VAL A 104 -2.86 2.20 -10.60
CA VAL A 104 -3.14 1.30 -9.48
C VAL A 104 -3.47 -0.10 -9.98
N MET A 105 -4.32 -0.22 -11.02
CA MET A 105 -4.63 -1.52 -11.64
C MET A 105 -3.37 -2.24 -12.10
N LYS A 106 -2.41 -1.54 -12.70
CA LYS A 106 -1.14 -2.14 -13.15
C LYS A 106 -0.29 -2.63 -11.98
N LEU A 107 -0.23 -1.87 -10.89
CA LEU A 107 0.49 -2.27 -9.68
C LEU A 107 -0.19 -3.49 -9.02
N GLU A 108 -1.50 -3.47 -8.88
CA GLU A 108 -2.26 -4.60 -8.34
C GLU A 108 -2.16 -5.85 -9.22
N SER A 109 -2.21 -5.69 -10.56
CA SER A 109 -2.00 -6.80 -11.50
C SER A 109 -0.58 -7.37 -11.42
N ALA A 110 0.40 -6.58 -11.02
CA ALA A 110 1.75 -7.03 -10.71
C ALA A 110 1.86 -7.68 -9.31
N GLY A 111 0.76 -7.76 -8.57
CA GLY A 111 0.67 -8.43 -7.27
C GLY A 111 1.04 -7.56 -6.08
N SER A 112 1.19 -6.23 -6.23
CA SER A 112 1.36 -5.34 -5.08
C SER A 112 0.07 -5.23 -4.25
N ILE A 113 0.22 -4.95 -2.96
CA ILE A 113 -0.90 -4.91 -2.01
C ILE A 113 -1.03 -3.50 -1.46
N THR A 114 -2.10 -2.78 -1.83
CA THR A 114 -2.39 -1.46 -1.26
C THR A 114 -2.80 -1.60 0.19
N THR A 115 -1.95 -1.16 1.12
CA THR A 115 -2.15 -1.25 2.56
C THR A 115 -2.72 0.03 3.17
N VAL A 116 -2.24 1.18 2.71
CA VAL A 116 -2.63 2.50 3.23
C VAL A 116 -2.68 3.54 2.11
N SER A 117 -3.45 4.61 2.32
CA SER A 117 -3.35 5.82 1.51
C SER A 117 -2.75 6.97 2.29
N TYR A 118 -2.01 7.87 1.62
CA TYR A 118 -1.34 9.02 2.23
C TYR A 118 -1.50 10.29 1.38
N THR A 119 -1.40 11.46 2.03
CA THR A 119 -1.64 12.77 1.38
C THR A 119 -0.42 13.66 1.26
N HIS A 120 0.69 13.34 1.91
CA HIS A 120 1.87 14.20 1.92
C HIS A 120 2.40 14.45 0.51
N LEU A 121 2.23 15.69 0.04
CA LEU A 121 2.86 16.23 -1.15
C LEU A 121 3.97 17.17 -0.72
N THR A 122 5.21 16.81 -0.97
CA THR A 122 6.27 17.79 -1.08
C THR A 122 6.16 18.44 -2.46
N LEU A 123 5.30 19.44 -2.60
CA LEU A 123 5.37 20.32 -3.74
C LEU A 123 6.65 21.14 -3.57
N PRO A 124 7.56 21.18 -4.58
CA PRO A 124 8.63 22.16 -4.57
C PRO A 124 7.96 23.54 -4.69
N THR A 125 7.77 24.19 -3.55
CA THR A 125 7.34 25.57 -3.50
C THR A 125 8.51 26.46 -3.89
N LYS A 126 8.87 26.48 -5.16
CA LYS A 126 9.53 27.65 -5.73
C LYS A 126 8.44 28.66 -5.94
N ARG A 127 8.33 29.58 -4.98
CA ARG A 127 7.67 30.86 -5.21
C ARG A 127 8.49 31.58 -6.28
N ILE A 128 8.03 31.51 -7.52
CA ILE A 128 8.51 32.42 -8.58
C ILE A 128 7.69 33.69 -8.35
N VAL A 129 8.31 34.69 -7.73
CA VAL A 129 7.82 36.06 -7.71
C VAL A 129 8.31 36.71 -8.96
#